data_5c121b1fa71b5296d5f16c2f7cd4edc1
#
_entry.id   5c121b1fa71b5296d5f16c2f7cd4edc1
#
_cell.length_a   1.000
_cell.length_b   1.000
_cell.length_c   1.000
_cell.angle_alpha   90.00
_cell.angle_beta   90.00
_cell.angle_gamma   90.00
#
_symmetry.space_group_name_H-M   'P 1'
#
loop_
_entity.id
_entity.type
_entity.pdbx_description
1 polymer ?
#
loop_
_entity_poly.entity_id
_entity_poly.type
_entity_poly.pdbx_seq_one_letter_code
_entity_poly.pdbx_strand_id
1 'polypeptide(L)'
;MCRVLKIARAGYYAWLHEPESGRTIEDKRLLQLIRSSYDASYGIYGYRRITLDLKELGESCGPNRVLKNMKNNGIAAVRGYKKHKSYGCGRPQIVPPNHLNREFAVHTPDTSWVTDITYIRTW
;
A
#
# COMPACT_ATOMS: atom_id res chain seq x y z
N MET A 1 4.08 37.12 -26.98
CA MET A 1 4.33 36.09 -26.00
C MET A 1 3.93 34.69 -26.50
N CYS A 2 2.66 34.41 -26.86
CA CYS A 2 2.24 33.06 -27.33
C CYS A 2 2.97 32.55 -28.59
N ARG A 3 3.34 33.46 -29.53
CA ARG A 3 4.14 33.11 -30.73
C ARG A 3 5.55 32.64 -30.36
N VAL A 4 6.20 33.29 -29.39
CA VAL A 4 7.58 32.97 -28.95
C VAL A 4 7.59 31.64 -28.22
N LEU A 5 6.56 31.38 -27.38
CA LEU A 5 6.43 30.14 -26.62
C LEU A 5 5.76 29.00 -27.41
N LYS A 6 5.39 29.22 -28.69
CA LYS A 6 4.70 28.27 -29.57
C LYS A 6 3.43 27.67 -28.92
N ILE A 7 2.69 28.47 -28.15
CA ILE A 7 1.47 28.08 -27.47
C ILE A 7 0.26 28.62 -28.25
N ALA A 8 -0.78 27.81 -28.39
CA ALA A 8 -2.05 28.26 -28.97
C ALA A 8 -2.69 29.36 -28.12
N ARG A 9 -3.07 30.49 -28.74
CA ARG A 9 -3.72 31.62 -28.05
C ARG A 9 -4.96 31.17 -27.29
N ALA A 10 -5.80 30.38 -27.92
CA ALA A 10 -7.02 29.85 -27.29
C ALA A 10 -6.74 29.07 -26.00
N GLY A 11 -5.70 28.22 -26.01
CA GLY A 11 -5.28 27.47 -24.82
C GLY A 11 -4.81 28.38 -23.68
N TYR A 12 -4.09 29.46 -24.00
CA TYR A 12 -3.65 30.41 -22.99
C TYR A 12 -4.83 31.14 -22.32
N TYR A 13 -5.78 31.62 -23.10
CA TYR A 13 -6.94 32.32 -22.55
C TYR A 13 -7.89 31.38 -21.80
N ALA A 14 -8.09 30.14 -22.30
CA ALA A 14 -8.85 29.14 -21.58
C ALA A 14 -8.23 28.83 -20.20
N TRP A 15 -6.90 28.66 -20.15
CA TRP A 15 -6.19 28.46 -18.87
C TRP A 15 -6.29 29.67 -17.93
N LEU A 16 -6.34 30.89 -18.48
CA LEU A 16 -6.48 32.10 -17.66
C LEU A 16 -7.86 32.18 -17.00
N HIS A 17 -8.91 31.73 -17.67
CA HIS A 17 -10.29 31.72 -17.16
C HIS A 17 -10.58 30.51 -16.26
N GLU A 18 -10.04 29.34 -16.61
CA GLU A 18 -10.21 28.09 -15.87
C GLU A 18 -8.86 27.46 -15.59
N PRO A 19 -8.11 27.93 -14.59
CA PRO A 19 -6.75 27.44 -14.32
C PRO A 19 -6.73 26.00 -13.81
N GLU A 20 -7.83 25.53 -13.24
CA GLU A 20 -7.94 24.15 -12.74
C GLU A 20 -8.79 23.30 -13.70
N SER A 21 -8.20 22.20 -14.17
CA SER A 21 -8.95 21.23 -14.97
C SER A 21 -9.97 20.48 -14.10
N GLY A 22 -11.08 20.05 -14.69
CA GLY A 22 -12.09 19.23 -13.99
C GLY A 22 -11.48 17.99 -13.32
N ARG A 23 -10.43 17.42 -13.94
CA ARG A 23 -9.66 16.30 -13.37
C ARG A 23 -8.93 16.69 -12.08
N THR A 24 -8.39 17.90 -12.01
CA THR A 24 -7.70 18.41 -10.82
C THR A 24 -8.67 18.61 -9.66
N ILE A 25 -9.86 19.14 -9.96
CA ILE A 25 -10.92 19.32 -8.96
C ILE A 25 -11.37 17.96 -8.40
N GLU A 26 -11.56 17.00 -9.29
CA GLU A 26 -11.94 15.65 -8.88
C GLU A 26 -10.83 14.91 -8.12
N ASP A 27 -9.56 15.12 -8.48
CA ASP A 27 -8.43 14.58 -7.73
C ASP A 27 -8.32 15.18 -6.33
N LYS A 28 -8.71 16.46 -6.14
CA LYS A 28 -8.82 17.08 -4.81
C LYS A 28 -9.93 16.46 -3.97
N ARG A 29 -11.11 16.20 -4.57
CA ARG A 29 -12.21 15.49 -3.91
C ARG A 29 -11.78 14.07 -3.50
N LEU A 30 -11.18 13.35 -4.43
CA LEU A 30 -10.68 12.00 -4.19
C LEU A 30 -9.61 11.97 -3.09
N LEU A 31 -8.77 12.99 -3.00
CA LEU A 31 -7.76 13.11 -1.96
C LEU A 31 -8.38 13.19 -0.56
N GLN A 32 -9.51 13.85 -0.38
CA GLN A 32 -10.21 13.89 0.91
C GLN A 32 -10.65 12.49 1.34
N LEU A 33 -11.20 11.71 0.42
CA LEU A 33 -11.61 10.33 0.69
C LEU A 33 -10.40 9.42 0.98
N ILE A 34 -9.30 9.60 0.24
CA ILE A 34 -8.04 8.88 0.49
C ILE A 34 -7.52 9.19 1.90
N ARG A 35 -7.54 10.44 2.33
CA ARG A 35 -7.12 10.85 3.68
C ARG A 35 -8.02 10.23 4.75
N SER A 36 -9.32 10.27 4.57
CA SER A 36 -10.27 9.66 5.50
C SER A 36 -10.00 8.17 5.70
N SER A 37 -9.81 7.40 4.62
CA SER A 37 -9.48 5.97 4.70
C SER A 37 -8.09 5.74 5.33
N TYR A 38 -7.11 6.60 5.00
CA TYR A 38 -5.77 6.51 5.56
C TYR A 38 -5.75 6.77 7.07
N ASP A 39 -6.45 7.81 7.53
CA ASP A 39 -6.53 8.17 8.94
C ASP A 39 -7.33 7.12 9.74
N ALA A 40 -8.43 6.61 9.18
CA ALA A 40 -9.20 5.52 9.78
C ALA A 40 -8.37 4.24 9.99
N SER A 41 -7.35 4.03 9.15
CA SER A 41 -6.41 2.90 9.27
C SER A 41 -5.17 3.20 10.10
N TYR A 42 -5.10 4.34 10.78
CA TYR A 42 -3.90 4.80 11.53
C TYR A 42 -2.63 4.83 10.65
N GLY A 43 -2.77 5.17 9.38
CA GLY A 43 -1.65 5.24 8.45
C GLY A 43 -1.12 3.90 7.94
N ILE A 44 -1.79 2.80 8.22
CA ILE A 44 -1.33 1.46 7.84
C ILE A 44 -1.67 1.13 6.38
N TYR A 45 -2.81 1.64 5.88
CA TYR A 45 -3.28 1.29 4.55
C TYR A 45 -2.43 1.92 3.44
N GLY A 46 -1.99 1.05 2.52
CA GLY A 46 -1.35 1.49 1.28
C GLY A 46 -2.37 1.68 0.16
N TYR A 47 -1.93 2.22 -0.97
CA TYR A 47 -2.77 2.55 -2.11
C TYR A 47 -3.70 1.41 -2.58
N ARG A 48 -3.26 0.14 -2.49
CA ARG A 48 -4.07 -1.01 -2.90
C ARG A 48 -5.29 -1.19 -2.01
N ARG A 49 -5.10 -1.11 -0.70
CA ARG A 49 -6.21 -1.25 0.26
C ARG A 49 -7.14 -0.05 0.19
N ILE A 50 -6.59 1.16 0.17
CA ILE A 50 -7.37 2.39 -0.01
C ILE A 50 -8.20 2.35 -1.31
N THR A 51 -7.65 1.78 -2.41
CA THR A 51 -8.43 1.62 -3.64
C THR A 51 -9.63 0.69 -3.47
N LEU A 52 -9.51 -0.36 -2.64
CA LEU A 52 -10.63 -1.24 -2.33
C LEU A 52 -11.69 -0.52 -1.51
N ASP A 53 -11.29 0.19 -0.47
CA ASP A 53 -12.19 0.98 0.37
C ASP A 53 -12.95 2.02 -0.46
N LEU A 54 -12.27 2.72 -1.38
CA LEU A 54 -12.91 3.67 -2.29
C LEU A 54 -13.92 3.01 -3.24
N LYS A 55 -13.62 1.81 -3.72
CA LYS A 55 -14.56 1.03 -4.54
C LYS A 55 -15.78 0.58 -3.73
N GLU A 56 -15.59 0.20 -2.48
CA GLU A 56 -16.68 -0.15 -1.55
C GLU A 56 -17.60 1.06 -1.30
N LEU A 57 -17.03 2.28 -1.31
CA LEU A 57 -17.79 3.54 -1.26
C LEU A 57 -18.45 3.92 -2.60
N GLY A 58 -18.31 3.10 -3.63
CA GLY A 58 -18.89 3.34 -4.97
C GLY A 58 -18.06 4.23 -5.88
N GLU A 59 -16.83 4.58 -5.50
CA GLU A 59 -15.96 5.43 -6.33
C GLU A 59 -15.28 4.62 -7.45
N SER A 60 -15.41 5.11 -8.68
CA SER A 60 -14.74 4.51 -9.84
C SER A 60 -13.35 5.08 -10.01
N CYS A 61 -12.38 4.57 -9.28
CA CYS A 61 -10.99 5.01 -9.40
C CYS A 61 -10.02 3.83 -9.58
N GLY A 62 -9.02 4.03 -10.42
CA GLY A 62 -7.97 3.06 -10.64
C GLY A 62 -6.85 3.17 -9.61
N PRO A 63 -6.15 2.05 -9.28
CA PRO A 63 -5.10 2.03 -8.26
C PRO A 63 -3.94 2.99 -8.57
N ASN A 64 -3.60 3.17 -9.84
CA ASN A 64 -2.54 4.10 -10.26
C ASN A 64 -2.90 5.57 -9.99
N ARG A 65 -4.20 5.93 -10.10
CA ARG A 65 -4.68 7.29 -9.78
C ARG A 65 -4.57 7.56 -8.28
N VAL A 66 -4.97 6.59 -7.46
CA VAL A 66 -4.84 6.64 -6.00
C VAL A 66 -3.38 6.75 -5.60
N LEU A 67 -2.51 5.89 -6.14
CA LEU A 67 -1.06 5.93 -5.89
C LEU A 67 -0.45 7.29 -6.22
N LYS A 68 -0.80 7.87 -7.39
CA LYS A 68 -0.31 9.18 -7.82
C LYS A 68 -0.75 10.28 -6.85
N ASN A 69 -2.03 10.28 -6.44
CA ASN A 69 -2.55 11.24 -5.49
C ASN A 69 -1.88 11.12 -4.12
N MET A 70 -1.70 9.93 -3.59
CA MET A 70 -0.98 9.70 -2.35
C MET A 70 0.47 10.21 -2.44
N LYS A 71 1.18 9.85 -3.50
CA LYS A 71 2.58 10.27 -3.71
C LYS A 71 2.73 11.78 -3.80
N ASN A 72 1.85 12.45 -4.56
CA ASN A 72 1.90 13.91 -4.74
C ASN A 72 1.62 14.67 -3.43
N ASN A 73 0.90 14.05 -2.49
CA ASN A 73 0.56 14.65 -1.20
C ASN A 73 1.37 14.08 -0.03
N GLY A 74 2.44 13.34 -0.29
CA GLY A 74 3.33 12.81 0.74
C GLY A 74 2.70 11.75 1.65
N ILE A 75 1.57 11.14 1.23
CA ILE A 75 0.89 10.09 2.00
C ILE A 75 1.56 8.75 1.69
N ALA A 76 2.17 8.15 2.69
CA ALA A 76 2.82 6.85 2.57
C ALA A 76 2.39 5.94 3.71
N ALA A 77 2.06 4.68 3.39
CA ALA A 77 1.74 3.69 4.42
C ALA A 77 2.93 3.50 5.38
N VAL A 78 2.63 3.41 6.67
CA VAL A 78 3.62 3.03 7.67
C VAL A 78 4.08 1.62 7.34
N ARG A 79 5.31 1.49 6.89
CA ARG A 79 5.90 0.17 6.64
C ARG A 79 6.21 -0.47 7.98
N GLY A 80 5.67 -1.65 8.21
CA GLY A 80 6.09 -2.49 9.34
C GLY A 80 7.60 -2.69 9.33
N TYR A 81 8.11 -3.19 10.45
CA TYR A 81 9.53 -3.43 10.67
C TYR A 81 10.20 -4.08 9.44
N LYS A 82 11.27 -3.47 8.92
CA LYS A 82 12.08 -4.10 7.88
C LYS A 82 12.58 -5.42 8.43
N LYS A 83 12.18 -6.55 7.82
CA LYS A 83 12.79 -7.84 8.13
C LYS A 83 14.31 -7.66 8.09
N HIS A 84 14.96 -8.00 9.19
CA HIS A 84 16.41 -8.09 9.22
C HIS A 84 16.80 -9.01 8.05
N LYS A 85 17.62 -8.51 7.13
CA LYS A 85 18.21 -9.39 6.13
C LYS A 85 19.03 -10.40 6.91
N SER A 86 18.52 -11.62 7.05
CA SER A 86 19.31 -12.73 7.51
C SER A 86 20.47 -12.85 6.51
N TYR A 87 21.64 -12.45 6.93
CA TYR A 87 22.86 -12.81 6.20
C TYR A 87 22.92 -14.33 6.26
N GLY A 88 22.59 -14.97 5.14
CA GLY A 88 22.65 -16.41 5.03
C GLY A 88 24.03 -16.87 5.45
N CYS A 89 24.11 -17.52 6.58
CA CYS A 89 25.28 -18.31 6.91
C CYS A 89 25.42 -19.36 5.81
N GLY A 90 26.42 -19.18 4.97
CA GLY A 90 26.66 -19.99 3.77
C GLY A 90 27.07 -21.44 4.03
N ARG A 91 26.76 -21.99 5.19
CA ARG A 91 26.88 -23.43 5.45
C ARG A 91 25.50 -23.98 5.79
N PRO A 92 25.06 -25.05 5.11
CA PRO A 92 23.89 -25.77 5.52
C PRO A 92 24.11 -26.26 6.96
N GLN A 93 23.37 -25.70 7.91
CA GLN A 93 23.29 -26.31 9.23
C GLN A 93 22.76 -27.72 9.05
N ILE A 94 23.26 -28.64 9.87
CA ILE A 94 22.74 -30.00 9.93
C ILE A 94 21.25 -29.90 10.19
N VAL A 95 20.44 -30.11 9.15
CA VAL A 95 18.98 -30.08 9.26
C VAL A 95 18.56 -31.42 9.86
N PRO A 96 17.94 -31.44 11.02
CA PRO A 96 17.43 -32.69 11.62
C PRO A 96 16.41 -33.34 10.68
N PRO A 97 16.30 -34.67 10.67
CA PRO A 97 15.35 -35.36 9.83
C PRO A 97 13.90 -34.95 10.20
N ASN A 98 13.09 -34.84 9.17
CA ASN A 98 11.68 -34.49 9.36
C ASN A 98 10.89 -35.73 9.86
N HIS A 99 10.73 -35.86 11.16
CA HIS A 99 10.02 -37.00 11.76
C HIS A 99 8.50 -36.95 11.52
N LEU A 100 7.93 -35.76 11.44
CA LEU A 100 6.49 -35.60 11.25
C LEU A 100 6.03 -35.87 9.81
N ASN A 101 6.95 -35.74 8.82
CA ASN A 101 6.72 -36.00 7.39
C ASN A 101 5.43 -35.39 6.82
N ARG A 102 4.98 -34.24 7.36
CA ARG A 102 3.72 -33.52 7.04
C ARG A 102 2.43 -34.29 7.39
N GLU A 103 2.52 -35.31 8.21
CA GLU A 103 1.36 -36.02 8.73
C GLU A 103 0.75 -35.24 9.91
N PHE A 104 -0.07 -34.25 9.61
CA PHE A 104 -0.71 -33.39 10.63
C PHE A 104 -2.01 -33.97 11.18
N ALA A 105 -2.55 -35.01 10.55
CA ALA A 105 -3.76 -35.69 11.02
C ALA A 105 -3.39 -36.75 12.06
N VAL A 106 -3.43 -36.37 13.34
CA VAL A 106 -3.13 -37.26 14.46
C VAL A 106 -4.43 -37.76 15.04
N HIS A 107 -4.62 -39.08 15.12
CA HIS A 107 -5.87 -39.71 15.61
C HIS A 107 -5.86 -40.02 17.10
N THR A 108 -4.68 -40.02 17.72
CA THR A 108 -4.53 -40.32 19.16
C THR A 108 -3.89 -39.12 19.86
N PRO A 109 -4.39 -38.73 21.06
CA PRO A 109 -3.79 -37.65 21.84
C PRO A 109 -2.35 -38.00 22.24
N ASP A 110 -1.54 -36.98 22.49
CA ASP A 110 -0.14 -37.07 22.93
C ASP A 110 0.85 -37.82 22.01
N THR A 111 0.50 -37.99 20.74
CA THR A 111 1.37 -38.65 19.76
C THR A 111 2.34 -37.67 19.10
N SER A 112 1.95 -36.42 18.92
CA SER A 112 2.79 -35.40 18.28
C SER A 112 2.65 -34.04 18.96
N TRP A 113 3.77 -33.43 19.31
CA TRP A 113 3.82 -32.11 19.95
C TRP A 113 4.52 -31.14 19.01
N VAL A 114 3.90 -29.98 18.81
CA VAL A 114 4.47 -28.89 18.04
C VAL A 114 4.63 -27.68 18.96
N THR A 115 5.81 -27.08 18.96
CA THR A 115 6.11 -25.88 19.77
C THR A 115 6.61 -24.76 18.87
N ASP A 116 6.23 -23.54 19.22
CA ASP A 116 6.74 -22.31 18.58
C ASP A 116 7.12 -21.29 19.64
N ILE A 117 8.14 -20.48 19.36
CA ILE A 117 8.59 -19.41 20.23
C ILE A 117 8.31 -18.07 19.55
N THR A 118 7.39 -17.30 20.10
CA THR A 118 7.07 -15.96 19.62
C THR A 118 7.68 -14.91 20.55
N TYR A 119 8.51 -14.04 19.99
CA TYR A 119 9.08 -12.90 20.72
C TYR A 119 8.19 -11.67 20.57
N ILE A 120 7.62 -11.21 21.68
CA ILE A 120 6.87 -9.96 21.75
C ILE A 120 7.80 -8.92 22.37
N ARG A 121 8.10 -7.86 21.64
CA ARG A 121 8.82 -6.73 22.20
C ARG A 121 7.90 -5.90 23.07
N THR A 122 8.23 -5.78 24.32
CA THR A 122 7.67 -4.82 25.26
C THR A 122 8.64 -3.64 25.37
N TRP A 123 8.11 -2.42 25.35
CA TRP A 123 8.85 -1.18 25.65
C TRP A 123 8.86 -0.92 27.13
#